data_2bce5072f16b405b4da33747ae4d53cc
#
_entry.id   2bce5072f16b405b4da33747ae4d53cc
#
_cell.length_a   1.000
_cell.length_b   1.000
_cell.length_c   1.000
_cell.angle_alpha   90.00
_cell.angle_beta   90.00
_cell.angle_gamma   90.00
#
_symmetry.space_group_name_H-M   'P 1'
#
loop_
_entity.id
_entity.type
_entity.pdbx_description
1 polymer ?
#
loop_
_entity_poly.entity_id
_entity_poly.type
_entity_poly.pdbx_seq_one_letter_code
_entity_poly.pdbx_strand_id
1 'polypeptide(L)'
;MKVINLFSEIPNGLRDEISETVLKTDCLTLERIISSGQATPPGQWYDQPKDEWVILLKGSAGLLFEGKEEMVVLHPGDYVHILAHQRHRVEWTDGKQKTVWLALHYDIG
;
A
#
# COMPACT_ATOMS: atom_id res chain seq x y z
N MET A 1 -26.93 9.83 -4.39
CA MET A 1 -25.59 9.44 -3.89
C MET A 1 -25.17 8.13 -4.55
N LYS A 2 -23.96 8.06 -5.04
CA LYS A 2 -23.42 6.83 -5.64
C LYS A 2 -22.61 6.07 -4.60
N VAL A 3 -22.90 4.79 -4.42
CA VAL A 3 -22.14 3.91 -3.53
C VAL A 3 -21.15 3.10 -4.36
N ILE A 4 -19.88 3.12 -3.96
CA ILE A 4 -18.81 2.38 -4.62
C ILE A 4 -18.21 1.43 -3.60
N ASN A 5 -18.04 0.17 -4.00
CA ASN A 5 -17.41 -0.83 -3.12
C ASN A 5 -15.91 -0.89 -3.39
N LEU A 6 -15.12 -0.80 -2.35
CA LEU A 6 -13.66 -0.80 -2.46
C LEU A 6 -13.10 -2.11 -3.04
N PHE A 7 -13.85 -3.20 -2.93
CA PHE A 7 -13.45 -4.51 -3.47
C PHE A 7 -14.00 -4.79 -4.87
N SER A 8 -14.75 -3.84 -5.45
CA SER A 8 -15.31 -4.03 -6.79
C SER A 8 -14.29 -3.74 -7.88
N GLU A 9 -14.54 -4.32 -9.07
CA GLU A 9 -13.74 -4.05 -10.26
C GLU A 9 -12.24 -4.26 -10.06
N ILE A 10 -11.87 -5.40 -9.45
CA ILE A 10 -10.48 -5.80 -9.30
C ILE A 10 -10.08 -6.55 -10.57
N PRO A 11 -9.13 -6.00 -11.36
CA PRO A 11 -8.72 -6.66 -12.60
C PRO A 11 -8.04 -8.01 -12.36
N ASN A 12 -8.19 -8.92 -13.30
CA ASN A 12 -7.47 -10.20 -13.30
C ASN A 12 -6.16 -10.05 -14.08
N GLY A 13 -5.19 -10.90 -13.79
CA GLY A 13 -3.96 -10.99 -14.59
C GLY A 13 -3.10 -9.73 -14.52
N LEU A 14 -3.00 -9.10 -13.38
CA LEU A 14 -2.19 -7.90 -13.21
C LEU A 14 -0.71 -8.22 -13.40
N ARG A 15 -0.08 -7.54 -14.38
CA ARG A 15 1.36 -7.59 -14.56
C ARG A 15 2.06 -6.71 -13.53
N ASP A 16 1.51 -5.52 -13.31
CA ASP A 16 2.05 -4.53 -12.39
C ASP A 16 1.03 -4.19 -11.31
N GLU A 17 1.52 -3.66 -10.21
CA GLU A 17 0.67 -3.12 -9.16
C GLU A 17 -0.14 -1.94 -9.71
N ILE A 18 -1.40 -1.82 -9.29
CA ILE A 18 -2.28 -0.72 -9.68
C ILE A 18 -2.54 0.17 -8.49
N SER A 19 -2.40 1.48 -8.70
CA SER A 19 -2.72 2.50 -7.72
C SER A 19 -3.80 3.41 -8.29
N GLU A 20 -4.93 3.52 -7.57
CA GLU A 20 -6.08 4.30 -8.02
C GLU A 20 -6.48 5.32 -6.96
N THR A 21 -6.68 6.56 -7.37
CA THR A 21 -7.13 7.61 -6.44
C THR A 21 -8.60 7.41 -6.09
N VAL A 22 -8.88 7.28 -4.80
CA VAL A 22 -10.26 7.19 -4.27
C VAL A 22 -10.76 8.57 -3.90
N LEU A 23 -9.92 9.37 -3.27
CA LEU A 23 -10.26 10.72 -2.83
C LEU A 23 -9.00 11.57 -2.83
N LYS A 24 -9.12 12.81 -3.28
CA LYS A 24 -8.00 13.73 -3.27
C LYS A 24 -8.47 15.12 -2.88
N THR A 25 -7.74 15.75 -1.95
CA THR A 25 -7.90 17.14 -1.56
C THR A 25 -6.54 17.83 -1.62
N ASP A 26 -6.47 19.11 -1.26
CA ASP A 26 -5.19 19.85 -1.25
C ASP A 26 -4.18 19.26 -0.25
N CYS A 27 -4.65 18.60 0.80
CA CYS A 27 -3.79 18.13 1.89
C CYS A 27 -3.73 16.61 2.04
N LEU A 28 -4.54 15.85 1.29
CA LEU A 28 -4.50 14.41 1.39
C LEU A 28 -4.83 13.71 0.05
N THR A 29 -4.32 12.50 -0.09
CA THR A 29 -4.67 11.61 -1.18
C THR A 29 -4.94 10.23 -0.59
N LEU A 30 -6.11 9.68 -0.92
CA LEU A 30 -6.50 8.32 -0.51
C LEU A 30 -6.49 7.44 -1.75
N GLU A 31 -5.73 6.35 -1.70
CA GLU A 31 -5.53 5.46 -2.84
C GLU A 31 -5.90 4.03 -2.50
N ARG A 32 -6.52 3.35 -3.48
CA ARG A 32 -6.65 1.90 -3.45
C ARG A 32 -5.47 1.33 -4.23
N ILE A 33 -4.73 0.42 -3.61
CA ILE A 33 -3.60 -0.24 -4.25
C ILE A 33 -3.92 -1.73 -4.37
N ILE A 34 -3.72 -2.30 -5.55
CA ILE A 34 -3.95 -3.71 -5.81
C ILE A 34 -2.66 -4.35 -6.27
N SER A 35 -2.22 -5.37 -5.55
CA SER A 35 -1.03 -6.14 -5.87
C SER A 35 -1.40 -7.59 -6.19
N SER A 36 -0.61 -8.23 -7.03
CA SER A 36 -0.78 -9.63 -7.41
C SER A 36 0.57 -10.32 -7.42
N GLY A 37 1.19 -10.43 -6.25
CA GLY A 37 2.50 -11.05 -6.11
C GLY A 37 3.69 -10.12 -6.37
N GLN A 38 3.45 -8.85 -6.72
CA GLN A 38 4.54 -7.91 -6.97
C GLN A 38 5.26 -7.52 -5.68
N ALA A 39 6.53 -7.15 -5.84
CA ALA A 39 7.36 -6.61 -4.79
C ALA A 39 8.10 -5.39 -5.32
N THR A 40 8.62 -4.57 -4.42
CA THR A 40 9.49 -3.47 -4.80
C THR A 40 10.75 -4.04 -5.46
N PRO A 41 11.18 -3.52 -6.62
CA PRO A 41 12.38 -4.03 -7.28
C PRO A 41 13.60 -4.01 -6.37
N PRO A 42 14.53 -4.96 -6.50
CA PRO A 42 15.73 -5.01 -5.67
C PRO A 42 16.52 -3.71 -5.67
N GLY A 43 16.97 -3.28 -4.50
CA GLY A 43 17.76 -2.07 -4.33
C GLY A 43 16.96 -0.77 -4.32
N GLN A 44 15.65 -0.84 -4.50
CA GLN A 44 14.80 0.34 -4.48
C GLN A 44 14.07 0.49 -3.14
N TRP A 45 13.88 1.74 -2.73
CA TRP A 45 13.20 2.09 -1.49
C TRP A 45 12.22 3.22 -1.76
N TYR A 46 11.05 3.15 -1.12
CA TYR A 46 10.15 4.29 -1.09
C TYR A 46 10.66 5.31 -0.08
N ASP A 47 10.69 6.57 -0.49
CA ASP A 47 11.09 7.70 0.33
C ASP A 47 10.16 8.84 -0.06
N GLN A 48 9.18 9.13 0.79
CA GLN A 48 8.09 10.03 0.45
C GLN A 48 8.10 11.28 1.32
N PRO A 49 7.71 12.44 0.77
CA PRO A 49 7.71 13.70 1.54
C PRO A 49 6.53 13.84 2.50
N LYS A 50 5.52 12.98 2.37
CA LYS A 50 4.32 13.01 3.19
C LYS A 50 4.26 11.81 4.13
N ASP A 51 3.52 11.95 5.22
CA ASP A 51 3.18 10.82 6.06
C ASP A 51 2.19 9.92 5.32
N GLU A 52 2.28 8.62 5.59
CA GLU A 52 1.39 7.63 5.00
C GLU A 52 0.79 6.76 6.10
N TRP A 53 -0.53 6.57 6.04
CA TRP A 53 -1.22 5.56 6.83
C TRP A 53 -1.77 4.53 5.87
N VAL A 54 -1.39 3.27 6.04
CA VAL A 54 -1.82 2.22 5.11
C VAL A 54 -2.37 1.04 5.87
N ILE A 55 -3.52 0.54 5.40
CA ILE A 55 -4.17 -0.66 5.93
C ILE A 55 -4.26 -1.70 4.82
N LEU A 56 -3.98 -2.95 5.18
CA LEU A 56 -4.17 -4.08 4.28
C LEU A 56 -5.56 -4.64 4.49
N LEU A 57 -6.39 -4.67 3.44
CA LEU A 57 -7.78 -5.09 3.52
C LEU A 57 -8.00 -6.53 3.09
N LYS A 58 -7.15 -7.04 2.18
CA LYS A 58 -7.25 -8.39 1.65
C LYS A 58 -5.87 -8.86 1.21
N GLY A 59 -5.60 -10.15 1.34
CA GLY A 59 -4.31 -10.71 0.96
C GLY A 59 -3.31 -10.68 2.12
N SER A 60 -2.04 -10.56 1.78
CA SER A 60 -0.97 -10.46 2.77
C SER A 60 0.27 -9.84 2.12
N ALA A 61 1.12 -9.26 2.94
CA ALA A 61 2.33 -8.61 2.45
C ALA A 61 3.40 -8.50 3.53
N GLY A 62 4.64 -8.36 3.10
CA GLY A 62 5.76 -8.09 3.99
C GLY A 62 6.38 -6.74 3.67
N LEU A 63 6.53 -5.89 4.69
CA LEU A 63 7.21 -4.60 4.58
C LEU A 63 8.55 -4.65 5.30
N LEU A 64 9.56 -4.03 4.70
CA LEU A 64 10.85 -3.86 5.34
C LEU A 64 11.16 -2.37 5.43
N PHE A 65 11.57 -1.93 6.63
CA PHE A 65 12.00 -0.56 6.87
C PHE A 65 13.52 -0.49 6.89
N GLU A 66 14.09 0.52 6.26
CA GLU A 66 15.53 0.68 6.21
C GLU A 66 16.12 0.75 7.63
N GLY A 67 17.19 0.01 7.87
CA GLY A 67 17.82 -0.05 9.18
C GLY A 67 17.23 -1.06 10.14
N LYS A 68 16.16 -1.75 9.73
CA LYS A 68 15.54 -2.82 10.53
C LYS A 68 15.84 -4.17 9.89
N GLU A 69 16.09 -5.17 10.72
CA GLU A 69 16.36 -6.53 10.23
C GLU A 69 15.07 -7.33 10.05
N GLU A 70 14.08 -7.07 10.90
CA GLU A 70 12.83 -7.81 10.89
C GLU A 70 11.81 -7.18 9.94
N MET A 71 11.20 -8.05 9.15
CA MET A 71 10.13 -7.68 8.24
C MET A 71 8.81 -7.58 9.00
N VAL A 72 8.01 -6.56 8.67
CA VAL A 72 6.67 -6.40 9.20
C VAL A 72 5.70 -7.12 8.27
N VAL A 73 5.04 -8.19 8.77
CA VAL A 73 4.07 -8.94 8.00
C VAL A 73 2.67 -8.40 8.29
N LEU A 74 1.94 -8.07 7.24
CA LEU A 74 0.58 -7.53 7.33
C LEU A 74 -0.44 -8.56 6.87
N HIS A 75 -1.51 -8.69 7.66
CA HIS A 75 -2.70 -9.49 7.37
C HIS A 75 -3.91 -8.56 7.30
N PRO A 76 -5.05 -9.02 6.77
CA PRO A 76 -6.25 -8.16 6.66
C PRO A 76 -6.62 -7.50 7.98
N GLY A 77 -6.77 -6.18 7.94
CA GLY A 77 -7.06 -5.37 9.10
C GLY A 77 -5.84 -4.75 9.77
N ASP A 78 -4.63 -5.21 9.43
CA ASP A 78 -3.41 -4.62 9.97
C ASP A 78 -3.10 -3.31 9.26
N TYR A 79 -2.67 -2.32 10.02
CA TYR A 79 -2.26 -1.04 9.45
C TYR A 79 -0.96 -0.55 10.08
N VAL A 80 -0.26 0.29 9.35
CA VAL A 80 0.97 0.92 9.83
C VAL A 80 0.95 2.40 9.49
N HIS A 81 1.60 3.19 10.30
CA HIS A 81 1.82 4.62 10.06
C HIS A 81 3.29 4.81 9.68
N ILE A 82 3.51 5.26 8.46
CA ILE A 82 4.86 5.47 7.91
C ILE A 82 5.12 6.97 7.87
N LEU A 83 6.12 7.42 8.59
CA LEU A 83 6.46 8.84 8.64
C LEU A 83 7.13 9.29 7.34
N ALA A 84 7.01 10.59 7.06
CA ALA A 84 7.70 11.20 5.92
C ALA A 84 9.19 10.83 5.95
N HIS A 85 9.73 10.46 4.79
CA HIS A 85 11.14 10.09 4.60
C HIS A 85 11.59 8.84 5.35
N GLN A 86 10.67 8.09 5.95
CA GLN A 86 10.97 6.78 6.52
C GLN A 86 11.05 5.78 5.36
N ARG A 87 12.27 5.41 4.98
CA ARG A 87 12.49 4.56 3.82
C ARG A 87 12.01 3.13 4.09
N HIS A 88 11.24 2.61 3.14
CA HIS A 88 10.64 1.28 3.25
C HIS A 88 10.45 0.66 1.87
N ARG A 89 10.18 -0.64 1.87
CA ARG A 89 9.91 -1.39 0.64
C ARG A 89 8.96 -2.54 0.92
N VAL A 90 8.26 -2.98 -0.13
CA VAL A 90 7.42 -4.17 -0.09
C VAL A 90 8.30 -5.35 -0.51
N GLU A 91 8.61 -6.23 0.43
CA GLU A 91 9.45 -7.40 0.15
C GLU A 91 8.69 -8.48 -0.62
N TRP A 92 7.39 -8.63 -0.33
CA TRP A 92 6.55 -9.59 -1.03
C TRP A 92 5.08 -9.24 -0.84
N THR A 93 4.26 -9.70 -1.78
CA THR A 93 2.80 -9.71 -1.67
C THR A 93 2.31 -11.13 -1.96
N ASP A 94 1.08 -11.43 -1.54
CA ASP A 94 0.49 -12.76 -1.69
C ASP A 94 0.51 -13.21 -3.15
N GLY A 95 1.07 -14.39 -3.41
CA GLY A 95 1.15 -14.96 -4.76
C GLY A 95 -0.09 -15.76 -5.16
N LYS A 96 -1.03 -16.00 -4.24
CA LYS A 96 -2.20 -16.84 -4.46
C LYS A 96 -3.49 -16.05 -4.64
N GLN A 97 -3.53 -14.81 -4.17
CA GLN A 97 -4.72 -13.96 -4.26
C GLN A 97 -4.29 -12.49 -4.41
N LYS A 98 -5.22 -11.67 -4.83
CA LYS A 98 -4.99 -10.23 -4.90
C LYS A 98 -4.82 -9.67 -3.50
N THR A 99 -3.91 -8.74 -3.35
CA THR A 99 -3.74 -7.95 -2.12
C THR A 99 -4.32 -6.58 -2.35
N VAL A 100 -5.24 -6.17 -1.49
CA VAL A 100 -5.90 -4.88 -1.58
C VAL A 100 -5.50 -4.04 -0.38
N TRP A 101 -4.95 -2.87 -0.68
CA TRP A 101 -4.50 -1.90 0.31
C TRP A 101 -5.29 -0.61 0.18
N LEU A 102 -5.40 0.10 1.28
CA LEU A 102 -5.90 1.47 1.28
C LEU A 102 -4.83 2.33 1.92
N ALA A 103 -4.33 3.30 1.16
CA ALA A 103 -3.23 4.15 1.60
C ALA A 103 -3.66 5.60 1.64
N LEU A 104 -3.43 6.26 2.77
CA LEU A 104 -3.69 7.67 2.98
C LEU A 104 -2.37 8.41 3.07
N HIS A 105 -2.11 9.29 2.10
CA HIS A 105 -0.96 10.19 2.11
C HIS A 105 -1.44 11.57 2.51
N TYR A 106 -0.80 12.20 3.48
CA TYR A 106 -1.27 13.49 3.97
C TYR A 106 -0.12 14.37 4.47
N ASP A 107 -0.35 15.66 4.43
CA ASP A 107 0.58 16.63 4.96
C ASP A 107 0.29 16.86 6.44
N ILE A 108 1.35 17.04 7.21
CA ILE A 108 1.23 17.34 8.62
C ILE A 108 1.06 18.85 8.78
N GLY A 109 -0.15 19.30 8.83
CA GLY A 109 -0.47 20.69 9.13
C GLY A 109 0.12 21.71 8.19
#